data_717b4bc34805e4c562fa95f71b7e53b3
#
_entry.id   717b4bc34805e4c562fa95f71b7e53b3
#
_cell.length_a   1.000
_cell.length_b   1.000
_cell.length_c   1.000
_cell.angle_alpha   90.00
_cell.angle_beta   90.00
_cell.angle_gamma   90.00
#
_symmetry.space_group_name_H-M   'P 1'
#
loop_
_entity.id
_entity.type
_entity.pdbx_description
1 polymer ?
#
loop_
_entity_poly.entity_id
_entity_poly.type
_entity_poly.pdbx_seq_one_letter_code
_entity_poly.pdbx_strand_id
1 'polypeptide(L)'
;VGGQMTFRLLEALGPRCDILIYGALSEAPATLHPGTMIFKEARVEGFWLSQWLPRKSLPAMLWTLRQATRALKGGFAESSVARIVDLAEAADAPAAYAADMSAGKTLIRLSDADLGVTPVS
;
A
#
# COMPACT_ATOMS: atom_id res chain seq x y z
N VAL A 1 -1.36 -6.38 -1.37
CA VAL A 1 -2.64 -6.81 -0.85
C VAL A 1 -2.76 -8.33 -0.89
N GLY A 2 -2.34 -9.00 -1.98
CA GLY A 2 -2.42 -10.45 -2.14
C GLY A 2 -3.83 -10.96 -2.45
N GLY A 3 -4.07 -12.28 -2.24
CA GLY A 3 -5.35 -12.92 -2.42
C GLY A 3 -5.91 -12.79 -3.84
N GLN A 4 -7.22 -12.68 -3.96
CA GLN A 4 -7.92 -12.57 -5.26
C GLN A 4 -7.56 -11.31 -6.06
N MET A 5 -7.06 -10.26 -5.41
CA MET A 5 -6.64 -9.05 -6.11
C MET A 5 -5.51 -9.33 -7.10
N THR A 6 -4.56 -10.19 -6.75
CA THR A 6 -3.47 -10.60 -7.65
C THR A 6 -4.01 -11.24 -8.93
N PHE A 7 -5.01 -12.13 -8.80
CA PHE A 7 -5.66 -12.76 -9.95
C PHE A 7 -6.38 -11.74 -10.82
N ARG A 8 -7.19 -10.85 -10.22
CA ARG A 8 -7.93 -9.81 -10.95
C ARG A 8 -7.00 -8.86 -11.70
N LEU A 9 -5.88 -8.48 -11.09
CA LEU A 9 -4.86 -7.66 -11.77
C LEU A 9 -4.24 -8.40 -12.95
N LEU A 10 -3.92 -9.67 -12.78
CA LEU A 10 -3.36 -10.49 -13.85
C LEU A 10 -4.32 -10.61 -15.05
N GLU A 11 -5.63 -10.74 -14.78
CA GLU A 11 -6.66 -10.75 -15.83
C GLU A 11 -6.83 -9.39 -16.54
N ALA A 12 -6.79 -8.30 -15.77
CA ALA A 12 -7.02 -6.95 -16.29
C ALA A 12 -5.83 -6.36 -17.06
N LEU A 13 -4.59 -6.73 -16.68
CA LEU A 13 -3.40 -6.21 -17.32
C LEU A 13 -3.15 -6.82 -18.70
N GLY A 14 -2.52 -6.06 -19.57
CA GLY A 14 -2.11 -6.51 -20.90
C GLY A 14 -0.96 -7.52 -20.88
N PRO A 15 -0.54 -8.02 -22.05
CA PRO A 15 0.60 -8.93 -22.16
C PRO A 15 1.91 -8.30 -21.71
N ARG A 16 2.86 -9.13 -21.27
CA ARG A 16 4.18 -8.75 -20.75
C ARG A 16 4.10 -7.80 -19.55
N CYS A 17 3.17 -8.08 -18.63
CA CYS A 17 3.01 -7.32 -17.39
C CYS A 17 3.84 -7.90 -16.25
N ASP A 18 4.33 -7.00 -15.39
CA ASP A 18 4.98 -7.34 -14.12
C ASP A 18 4.07 -6.95 -12.95
N ILE A 19 3.78 -7.90 -12.08
CA ILE A 19 3.01 -7.70 -10.86
C ILE A 19 3.95 -7.84 -9.66
N LEU A 20 4.12 -6.76 -8.91
CA LEU A 20 4.95 -6.75 -7.71
C LEU A 20 4.07 -6.88 -6.47
N ILE A 21 4.27 -7.93 -5.69
CA ILE A 21 3.56 -8.16 -4.42
C ILE A 21 4.47 -7.75 -3.27
N TYR A 22 4.13 -6.65 -2.60
CA TYR A 22 4.91 -6.11 -1.47
C TYR A 22 4.15 -6.12 -0.13
N GLY A 23 2.95 -6.70 -0.09
CA GLY A 23 2.15 -6.83 1.12
C GLY A 23 1.15 -7.98 1.01
N ALA A 24 0.88 -8.60 2.14
CA ALA A 24 -0.03 -9.73 2.28
C ALA A 24 -1.15 -9.39 3.30
N LEU A 25 -1.93 -8.36 3.01
CA LEU A 25 -3.04 -7.93 3.85
C LEU A 25 -4.19 -8.95 3.85
N SER A 26 -4.33 -9.68 2.73
CA SER A 26 -5.25 -10.81 2.63
C SER A 26 -4.53 -12.07 3.13
N GLU A 27 -5.11 -12.77 4.09
CA GLU A 27 -4.63 -14.07 4.57
C GLU A 27 -4.88 -15.18 3.54
N ALA A 28 -5.75 -14.93 2.56
CA ALA A 28 -6.05 -15.89 1.50
C ALA A 28 -4.90 -16.01 0.49
N PRO A 29 -4.58 -17.24 0.05
CA PRO A 29 -3.59 -17.45 -1.01
C PRO A 29 -3.96 -16.73 -2.30
N ALA A 30 -2.96 -16.25 -3.03
CA ALA A 30 -3.17 -15.74 -4.39
C ALA A 30 -3.32 -16.91 -5.36
N THR A 31 -4.43 -16.95 -6.10
CA THR A 31 -4.62 -17.93 -7.16
C THR A 31 -4.08 -17.36 -8.47
N LEU A 32 -3.20 -18.10 -9.13
CA LEU A 32 -2.65 -17.76 -10.44
C LEU A 32 -3.08 -18.81 -11.45
N HIS A 33 -3.64 -18.38 -12.57
CA HIS A 33 -4.03 -19.27 -13.66
C HIS A 33 -2.83 -19.48 -14.60
N PRO A 34 -2.28 -20.69 -14.72
CA PRO A 34 -1.08 -20.94 -15.52
C PRO A 34 -1.22 -20.49 -16.98
N GLY A 35 -2.36 -20.74 -17.59
CA GLY A 35 -2.63 -20.33 -18.98
C GLY A 35 -2.51 -18.81 -19.14
N THR A 36 -3.11 -18.03 -18.24
CA THR A 36 -3.01 -16.58 -18.29
C THR A 36 -1.56 -16.11 -18.13
N MET A 37 -0.79 -16.72 -17.22
CA MET A 37 0.64 -16.46 -17.05
C MET A 37 1.44 -16.69 -18.33
N ILE A 38 1.23 -17.85 -18.98
CA ILE A 38 1.96 -18.27 -20.18
C ILE A 38 1.60 -17.38 -21.38
N PHE A 39 0.31 -17.21 -21.67
CA PHE A 39 -0.13 -16.49 -22.85
C PHE A 39 0.06 -14.98 -22.77
N LYS A 40 0.12 -14.43 -21.55
CA LYS A 40 0.45 -13.01 -21.33
C LYS A 40 1.94 -12.76 -21.11
N GLU A 41 2.78 -13.80 -21.04
CA GLU A 41 4.20 -13.64 -20.65
C GLU A 41 4.31 -12.82 -19.35
N ALA A 42 3.38 -13.04 -18.43
CA ALA A 42 3.29 -12.26 -17.21
C ALA A 42 4.28 -12.73 -16.14
N ARG A 43 4.80 -11.78 -15.36
CA ARG A 43 5.66 -12.05 -14.22
C ARG A 43 4.97 -11.63 -12.93
N VAL A 44 5.01 -12.50 -11.92
CA VAL A 44 4.57 -12.18 -10.56
C VAL A 44 5.74 -12.38 -9.61
N GLU A 45 6.13 -11.34 -8.90
CA GLU A 45 7.31 -11.33 -8.04
C GLU A 45 6.98 -10.76 -6.66
N GLY A 46 7.54 -11.38 -5.61
CA GLY A 46 7.48 -10.85 -4.26
C GLY A 46 8.55 -9.78 -4.03
N PHE A 47 8.19 -8.67 -3.41
CA PHE A 47 9.11 -7.61 -3.06
C PHE A 47 9.15 -7.38 -1.55
N TRP A 48 10.35 -7.48 -0.98
CA TRP A 48 10.58 -7.21 0.42
C TRP A 48 11.58 -6.06 0.60
N LEU A 49 11.09 -4.89 0.98
CA LEU A 49 11.86 -3.66 1.08
C LEU A 49 13.09 -3.79 1.98
N SER A 50 12.95 -4.44 3.15
CA SER A 50 14.04 -4.63 4.12
C SER A 50 15.18 -5.52 3.60
N GLN A 51 14.90 -6.38 2.61
CA GLN A 51 15.92 -7.16 1.93
C GLN A 51 16.48 -6.45 0.69
N TRP A 52 15.68 -5.58 0.09
CA TRP A 52 16.07 -4.85 -1.11
C TRP A 52 17.02 -3.68 -0.80
N LEU A 53 16.75 -2.91 0.27
CA LEU A 53 17.55 -1.73 0.65
C LEU A 53 19.03 -2.05 0.88
N PRO A 54 19.42 -3.07 1.69
CA PRO A 54 20.84 -3.37 1.95
C PRO A 54 21.64 -3.81 0.71
N ARG A 55 20.93 -4.27 -0.35
CA ARG A 55 21.57 -4.69 -1.60
C ARG A 55 21.92 -3.54 -2.54
N LYS A 56 21.51 -2.31 -2.19
CA LYS A 56 21.79 -1.10 -2.99
C LYS A 56 23.06 -0.43 -2.53
N SER A 57 23.82 0.10 -3.49
CA SER A 57 24.91 1.00 -3.16
C SER A 57 24.38 2.32 -2.58
N LEU A 58 25.17 2.98 -1.77
CA LEU A 58 24.79 4.24 -1.11
C LEU A 58 24.28 5.29 -2.10
N PRO A 59 24.94 5.53 -3.27
CA PRO A 59 24.44 6.47 -4.27
C PRO A 59 23.07 6.06 -4.84
N ALA A 60 22.84 4.77 -5.11
CA ALA A 60 21.57 4.27 -5.62
C ALA A 60 20.46 4.43 -4.60
N MET A 61 20.74 4.20 -3.31
CA MET A 61 19.80 4.42 -2.22
C MET A 61 19.40 5.90 -2.11
N LEU A 62 20.38 6.81 -2.12
CA LEU A 62 20.13 8.25 -2.06
C LEU A 62 19.31 8.74 -3.27
N TRP A 63 19.61 8.21 -4.47
CA TRP A 63 18.83 8.51 -5.64
C TRP A 63 17.38 8.04 -5.51
N THR A 64 17.15 6.81 -5.04
CA THR A 64 15.82 6.26 -4.80
C THR A 64 15.03 7.09 -3.79
N LEU A 65 15.66 7.48 -2.67
CA LEU A 65 15.04 8.33 -1.65
C LEU A 65 14.65 9.70 -2.22
N ARG A 66 15.49 10.30 -3.06
CA ARG A 66 15.17 11.56 -3.74
C ARG A 66 13.97 11.42 -4.67
N GLN A 67 13.88 10.32 -5.42
CA GLN A 67 12.75 10.05 -6.31
C GLN A 67 11.46 9.85 -5.51
N ALA A 68 11.50 9.07 -4.43
CA ALA A 68 10.37 8.87 -3.53
C ALA A 68 9.90 10.20 -2.91
N THR A 69 10.83 11.03 -2.41
CA THR A 69 10.52 12.33 -1.85
C THR A 69 9.89 13.28 -2.88
N ARG A 70 10.36 13.26 -4.13
CA ARG A 70 9.77 14.06 -5.21
C ARG A 70 8.35 13.60 -5.53
N ALA A 71 8.13 12.29 -5.61
CA ALA A 71 6.81 11.72 -5.87
C ALA A 71 5.81 12.09 -4.77
N LEU A 72 6.22 11.97 -3.50
CA LEU A 72 5.40 12.36 -2.35
C LEU A 72 5.05 13.85 -2.36
N LYS A 73 6.02 14.73 -2.64
CA LYS A 73 5.79 16.17 -2.78
C LYS A 73 4.90 16.53 -3.96
N GLY A 74 4.86 15.69 -4.99
CA GLY A 74 3.98 15.82 -6.15
C GLY A 74 2.57 15.27 -5.96
N GLY A 75 2.18 14.92 -4.72
CA GLY A 75 0.84 14.38 -4.41
C GLY A 75 0.68 12.87 -4.67
N PHE A 76 1.76 12.18 -5.02
CA PHE A 76 1.71 10.73 -5.12
C PHE A 76 1.53 10.11 -3.73
N ALA A 77 0.52 9.28 -3.57
CA ALA A 77 0.17 8.64 -2.30
C ALA A 77 -0.35 9.61 -1.22
N GLU A 78 -1.14 10.61 -1.62
CA GLU A 78 -1.97 11.35 -0.68
C GLU A 78 -2.91 10.38 0.04
N SER A 79 -2.90 10.44 1.37
CA SER A 79 -3.79 9.63 2.19
C SER A 79 -4.90 10.51 2.71
N SER A 80 -6.14 10.21 2.34
CA SER A 80 -7.30 10.86 2.94
C SER A 80 -7.40 10.46 4.42
N VAL A 81 -7.75 11.41 5.27
CA VAL A 81 -8.09 11.14 6.67
C VAL A 81 -9.60 11.02 6.77
N ALA A 82 -10.07 9.81 7.03
CA ALA A 82 -11.50 9.54 7.18
C ALA A 82 -12.02 9.97 8.56
N ARG A 83 -11.21 9.81 9.59
CA ARG A 83 -11.65 10.05 10.97
C ARG A 83 -10.48 10.48 11.86
N ILE A 84 -10.80 11.39 12.80
CA ILE A 84 -9.92 11.73 13.92
C ILE A 84 -10.65 11.36 15.19
N VAL A 85 -10.03 10.55 16.04
CA VAL A 85 -10.60 10.09 17.33
C VAL A 85 -9.71 10.55 18.48
N ASP A 86 -10.31 10.77 19.63
CA ASP A 86 -9.56 11.08 20.83
C ASP A 86 -8.95 9.82 21.46
N LEU A 87 -7.94 10.01 22.31
CA LEU A 87 -7.23 8.89 22.95
C LEU A 87 -8.20 7.96 23.74
N ALA A 88 -9.27 8.50 24.30
CA ALA A 88 -10.28 7.73 25.01
C ALA A 88 -11.02 6.72 24.11
N GLU A 89 -11.15 7.03 22.82
CA GLU A 89 -11.80 6.18 21.81
C GLU A 89 -10.81 5.29 21.04
N ALA A 90 -9.52 5.41 21.35
CA ALA A 90 -8.45 4.71 20.60
C ALA A 90 -8.57 3.19 20.65
N ALA A 91 -9.18 2.62 21.71
CA ALA A 91 -9.36 1.19 21.85
C ALA A 91 -10.29 0.60 20.77
N ASP A 92 -11.31 1.36 20.36
CA ASP A 92 -12.32 0.91 19.38
C ASP A 92 -11.93 1.27 17.93
N ALA A 93 -11.01 2.21 17.76
CA ALA A 93 -10.59 2.72 16.46
C ALA A 93 -10.02 1.64 15.51
N PRO A 94 -9.22 0.64 15.96
CA PRO A 94 -8.72 -0.42 15.08
C PRO A 94 -9.84 -1.30 14.52
N ALA A 95 -10.85 -1.64 15.32
CA ALA A 95 -11.97 -2.45 14.86
C ALA A 95 -12.81 -1.72 13.82
N ALA A 96 -13.10 -0.43 14.05
CA ALA A 96 -13.79 0.41 13.08
C ALA A 96 -12.99 0.60 11.78
N TYR A 97 -11.68 0.77 11.87
CA TYR A 97 -10.79 0.86 10.71
C TYR A 97 -10.75 -0.46 9.91
N ALA A 98 -10.71 -1.61 10.59
CA ALA A 98 -10.70 -2.92 9.94
C ALA A 98 -12.00 -3.22 9.17
N ALA A 99 -13.14 -2.66 9.62
CA ALA A 99 -14.41 -2.81 8.93
C ALA A 99 -14.44 -2.10 7.56
N ASP A 100 -13.76 -0.96 7.43
CA ASP A 100 -13.63 -0.24 6.14
C ASP A 100 -12.27 0.46 6.02
N MET A 101 -11.27 -0.31 5.62
CA MET A 101 -9.91 0.20 5.38
C MET A 101 -9.80 1.08 4.13
N SER A 102 -10.83 1.12 3.27
CA SER A 102 -10.84 1.91 2.04
C SER A 102 -11.30 3.33 2.23
N ALA A 103 -12.02 3.63 3.32
CA ALA A 103 -12.53 4.97 3.62
C ALA A 103 -11.43 6.01 3.86
N GLY A 104 -10.23 5.60 4.26
CA GLY A 104 -9.11 6.50 4.55
C GLY A 104 -8.43 6.16 5.87
N LYS A 105 -7.56 7.04 6.35
CA LYS A 105 -6.82 6.85 7.60
C LYS A 105 -7.61 7.33 8.81
N THR A 106 -7.52 6.57 9.90
CA THR A 106 -7.97 7.04 11.22
C THR A 106 -6.77 7.55 11.99
N LEU A 107 -6.83 8.79 12.45
CA LEU A 107 -5.82 9.41 13.31
C LEU A 107 -6.30 9.43 14.75
N ILE A 108 -5.38 9.18 15.68
CA ILE A 108 -5.62 9.29 17.11
C ILE A 108 -5.02 10.62 17.58
N ARG A 109 -5.85 11.49 18.18
CA ARG A 109 -5.40 12.76 18.73
C ARG A 109 -4.73 12.51 20.09
N LEU A 110 -3.46 12.89 20.20
CA LEU A 110 -2.69 12.76 21.45
C LEU A 110 -2.54 14.07 22.21
N SER A 111 -2.88 15.21 21.57
CA SER A 111 -2.80 16.56 22.16
C SER A 111 -3.82 17.47 21.49
N ASP A 112 -4.12 18.61 22.11
CA ASP A 112 -5.02 19.64 21.58
C ASP A 112 -4.37 20.52 20.49
N ALA A 113 -3.13 20.20 20.08
CA ALA A 113 -2.46 20.93 19.01
C ALA A 113 -3.21 20.74 17.68
N ASP A 114 -3.40 21.83 16.96
CA ASP A 114 -3.95 21.78 15.61
C ASP A 114 -2.97 21.06 14.66
N LEU A 115 -3.38 19.94 14.11
CA LEU A 115 -2.58 19.14 13.19
C LEU A 115 -2.68 19.63 11.73
N GLY A 116 -3.51 20.67 11.47
CA GLY A 116 -3.77 21.15 10.10
C GLY A 116 -4.41 20.10 9.18
N VAL A 117 -5.03 19.07 9.76
CA VAL A 117 -5.63 17.95 9.03
C VAL A 117 -7.14 17.95 9.29
N THR A 118 -7.92 18.01 8.22
CA THR A 118 -9.38 17.87 8.27
C THR A 118 -9.81 16.51 7.72
N PRO A 119 -10.76 15.81 8.38
CA PRO A 119 -11.36 14.61 7.82
C PRO A 119 -12.06 14.89 6.49
N VAL A 120 -12.02 13.95 5.58
CA VAL A 120 -12.80 14.00 4.34
C VAL A 120 -14.25 13.68 4.69
N SER A 121 -15.16 14.60 4.34
CA SER A 121 -16.62 14.43 4.51
C SER A 121 -17.19 13.48 3.46
#